data_23f17165ceebe2e75f14ee173f135994
#
_entry.id   23f17165ceebe2e75f14ee173f135994
#
_cell.length_a   1.000
_cell.length_b   1.000
_cell.length_c   1.000
_cell.angle_alpha   90.00
_cell.angle_beta   90.00
_cell.angle_gamma   90.00
#
_symmetry.space_group_name_H-M   'P 1'
#
loop_
_entity.id
_entity.type
_entity.pdbx_description
1 polymer ?
#
loop_
_entity_poly.entity_id
_entity_poly.type
_entity_poly.pdbx_seq_one_letter_code
_entity_poly.pdbx_strand_id
1 'polypeptide(L)'
;MKQLLVTLIVLVAINYGNQFYFKRFDLTHDKRYTLSETSMNIIEQIDSPLYVDVFLEGNFPADFKRLQIETQQLLEEFTAYNPNIIFQFVNPIEKEEERLAVMKQFTERGLQPLSVTVDFKGKQTQEVVFPWAVASYGDRSSKVGLLKNLMGASTEEKVISSVQHLEFAFAEAFHKIINEKQKKIAIIKGNGQLEDIFIADFLRTVRESYFIGPFTLDSVAKQQPTETLEALKKYDLAIIAKPTEAFSEEEKQVLDQYIINGGKSIWLIDNVNANYEDLYSEASALLAHSNELNLTDMFFKYGIRMNPLLVKDEYAIPIKVATGEQGSQTQYQQFFWKFSPFIYPATTHPIVKNMEGIKFEFASPIELLKNDIQKTVLLTSSEYSKPVGTPTQISLDILTEEVNPEDYAGKGLMPVAVLLEGSFNSMYENRILPFKDANFKSNGIENKMIVISDGDVIKNQIDKGVPLELGFDKWTNNLYGNKDFMMNCVNYLLDDTGLINIRSKDVDLPLLDKEKVYQNYTWAQLITIGLPIAIVFVFGLLFTYLRKRAYSK
;
A
#
# COMPACT_ATOMS: atom_id res chain seq x y z
N MET A 1 -9.32 -57.15 -32.03
CA MET A 1 -8.42 -57.26 -30.88
C MET A 1 -7.09 -56.51 -31.04
N LYS A 2 -6.28 -56.74 -32.10
CA LYS A 2 -4.98 -56.04 -32.27
C LYS A 2 -5.10 -54.50 -32.29
N GLN A 3 -6.08 -53.95 -33.00
CA GLN A 3 -6.29 -52.50 -33.07
C GLN A 3 -6.68 -51.89 -31.71
N LEU A 4 -7.53 -52.59 -30.94
CA LEU A 4 -7.96 -52.16 -29.61
C LEU A 4 -6.78 -52.15 -28.61
N LEU A 5 -5.89 -53.14 -28.71
CA LEU A 5 -4.69 -53.24 -27.90
C LEU A 5 -3.67 -52.13 -28.25
N VAL A 6 -3.50 -51.83 -29.54
CA VAL A 6 -2.67 -50.70 -29.99
C VAL A 6 -3.21 -49.35 -29.51
N THR A 7 -4.52 -49.14 -29.62
CA THR A 7 -5.15 -47.90 -29.11
C THR A 7 -4.97 -47.74 -27.61
N LEU A 8 -5.10 -48.84 -26.85
CA LEU A 8 -4.89 -48.82 -25.39
C LEU A 8 -3.44 -48.48 -25.03
N ILE A 9 -2.45 -49.09 -25.75
CA ILE A 9 -1.02 -48.78 -25.54
C ILE A 9 -0.70 -47.32 -25.87
N VAL A 10 -1.25 -46.78 -26.97
CA VAL A 10 -1.07 -45.39 -27.36
C VAL A 10 -1.69 -44.46 -26.32
N LEU A 11 -2.89 -44.74 -25.79
CA LEU A 11 -3.51 -43.96 -24.72
C LEU A 11 -2.70 -43.97 -23.41
N VAL A 12 -2.16 -45.16 -23.04
CA VAL A 12 -1.28 -45.27 -21.86
C VAL A 12 0.02 -44.52 -22.09
N ALA A 13 0.63 -44.60 -23.27
CA ALA A 13 1.86 -43.89 -23.60
C ALA A 13 1.65 -42.35 -23.61
N ILE A 14 0.52 -41.88 -24.15
CA ILE A 14 0.18 -40.45 -24.13
C ILE A 14 -0.06 -40.00 -22.69
N ASN A 15 -0.77 -40.80 -21.87
CA ASN A 15 -1.03 -40.47 -20.46
C ASN A 15 0.26 -40.43 -19.65
N TYR A 16 1.17 -41.38 -19.88
CA TYR A 16 2.48 -41.41 -19.25
C TYR A 16 3.37 -40.26 -19.74
N GLY A 17 3.34 -39.94 -21.04
CA GLY A 17 4.07 -38.80 -21.63
C GLY A 17 3.58 -37.46 -21.10
N ASN A 18 2.27 -37.30 -20.84
CA ASN A 18 1.70 -36.09 -20.25
C ASN A 18 2.19 -35.82 -18.82
N GLN A 19 2.66 -36.82 -18.07
CA GLN A 19 3.25 -36.58 -16.75
C GLN A 19 4.61 -35.85 -16.81
N PHE A 20 5.33 -35.99 -17.95
CA PHE A 20 6.63 -35.34 -18.17
C PHE A 20 6.54 -34.01 -18.93
N TYR A 21 5.46 -33.80 -19.67
CA TYR A 21 5.23 -32.60 -20.48
C TYR A 21 3.93 -31.89 -20.04
N PHE A 22 3.96 -31.30 -18.84
CA PHE A 22 2.86 -30.50 -18.34
C PHE A 22 3.15 -29.02 -18.62
N LYS A 23 2.35 -28.39 -19.49
CA LYS A 23 2.39 -26.95 -19.71
C LYS A 23 1.01 -26.38 -19.46
N ARG A 24 0.90 -25.48 -18.48
CA ARG A 24 -0.30 -24.72 -18.23
C ARG A 24 -0.41 -23.59 -19.25
N PHE A 25 -1.59 -23.39 -19.78
CA PHE A 25 -1.91 -22.27 -20.65
C PHE A 25 -2.99 -21.44 -19.95
N ASP A 26 -2.61 -20.25 -19.54
CA ASP A 26 -3.56 -19.28 -19.03
C ASP A 26 -4.33 -18.69 -20.22
N LEU A 27 -5.62 -18.99 -20.30
CA LEU A 27 -6.53 -18.52 -21.34
C LEU A 27 -7.29 -17.27 -20.92
N THR A 28 -7.01 -16.74 -19.73
CA THR A 28 -7.62 -15.48 -19.28
C THR A 28 -6.99 -14.30 -20.02
N HIS A 29 -7.80 -13.28 -20.29
CA HIS A 29 -7.34 -12.08 -21.00
C HIS A 29 -6.26 -11.32 -20.20
N ASP A 30 -6.41 -11.28 -18.88
CA ASP A 30 -5.57 -10.59 -17.91
C ASP A 30 -4.40 -11.43 -17.38
N LYS A 31 -4.27 -12.68 -17.84
CA LYS A 31 -3.24 -13.65 -17.38
C LYS A 31 -3.16 -13.75 -15.86
N ARG A 32 -4.32 -13.77 -15.19
CA ARG A 32 -4.40 -13.76 -13.72
C ARG A 32 -3.77 -15.01 -13.07
N TYR A 33 -3.77 -16.14 -13.77
CA TYR A 33 -3.18 -17.40 -13.32
C TYR A 33 -1.74 -17.60 -13.81
N THR A 34 -1.12 -16.58 -14.40
CA THR A 34 0.30 -16.59 -14.76
C THR A 34 1.05 -15.78 -13.71
N LEU A 35 1.96 -16.42 -12.98
CA LEU A 35 2.80 -15.72 -12.00
C LEU A 35 3.73 -14.73 -12.71
N SER A 36 4.01 -13.61 -12.05
CA SER A 36 5.01 -12.64 -12.49
C SER A 36 6.42 -13.26 -12.46
N GLU A 37 7.31 -12.75 -13.30
CA GLU A 37 8.72 -13.19 -13.29
C GLU A 37 9.36 -13.02 -11.91
N THR A 38 9.02 -11.94 -11.22
CA THR A 38 9.51 -11.67 -9.86
C THR A 38 9.01 -12.73 -8.87
N SER A 39 7.72 -13.10 -8.93
CA SER A 39 7.19 -14.18 -8.09
C SER A 39 7.89 -15.51 -8.39
N MET A 40 8.11 -15.84 -9.65
CA MET A 40 8.83 -17.05 -10.05
C MET A 40 10.25 -17.06 -9.50
N ASN A 41 11.00 -15.96 -9.65
CA ASN A 41 12.36 -15.83 -9.13
C ASN A 41 12.45 -15.98 -7.60
N ILE A 42 11.43 -15.53 -6.88
CA ILE A 42 11.36 -15.69 -5.41
C ILE A 42 11.11 -17.16 -5.04
N ILE A 43 10.13 -17.81 -5.68
CA ILE A 43 9.79 -19.19 -5.33
C ILE A 43 10.85 -20.20 -5.78
N GLU A 44 11.63 -19.91 -6.81
CA GLU A 44 12.77 -20.74 -7.22
C GLU A 44 13.86 -20.82 -6.14
N GLN A 45 13.96 -19.84 -5.26
CA GLN A 45 14.92 -19.80 -4.14
C GLN A 45 14.50 -20.68 -2.97
N ILE A 46 13.28 -21.24 -2.96
CA ILE A 46 12.75 -22.08 -1.89
C ILE A 46 13.28 -23.51 -2.08
N ASP A 47 14.29 -23.89 -1.32
CA ASP A 47 14.96 -25.19 -1.38
C ASP A 47 14.48 -26.21 -0.34
N SER A 48 13.70 -25.76 0.64
CA SER A 48 13.18 -26.54 1.77
C SER A 48 11.67 -26.34 1.91
N PRO A 49 10.94 -27.20 2.64
CA PRO A 49 9.49 -27.07 2.77
C PRO A 49 9.07 -25.71 3.37
N LEU A 50 8.21 -25.01 2.64
CA LEU A 50 7.54 -23.79 3.05
C LEU A 50 6.07 -24.12 3.27
N TYR A 51 5.59 -23.95 4.50
CA TYR A 51 4.21 -24.23 4.88
C TYR A 51 3.37 -22.96 4.89
N VAL A 52 2.16 -23.05 4.35
CA VAL A 52 1.19 -21.93 4.33
C VAL A 52 -0.13 -22.39 4.95
N ASP A 53 -0.43 -21.88 6.13
CA ASP A 53 -1.72 -22.10 6.79
C ASP A 53 -2.66 -20.93 6.44
N VAL A 54 -3.75 -21.24 5.74
CA VAL A 54 -4.75 -20.26 5.31
C VAL A 54 -5.97 -20.36 6.23
N PHE A 55 -6.27 -19.33 6.99
CA PHE A 55 -7.38 -19.35 7.97
C PHE A 55 -8.74 -18.94 7.36
N LEU A 56 -8.85 -19.01 6.06
CA LEU A 56 -10.08 -18.69 5.33
C LEU A 56 -10.84 -19.98 4.99
N GLU A 57 -11.33 -20.69 6.03
CA GLU A 57 -12.11 -21.93 5.91
C GLU A 57 -13.39 -21.81 6.76
N GLY A 58 -14.55 -22.13 6.17
CA GLY A 58 -15.87 -22.07 6.84
C GLY A 58 -17.03 -21.79 5.88
N ASN A 59 -18.21 -21.54 6.46
CA ASN A 59 -19.40 -21.14 5.73
C ASN A 59 -19.44 -19.63 5.56
N PHE A 60 -18.97 -19.15 4.41
CA PHE A 60 -18.84 -17.73 4.13
C PHE A 60 -19.90 -17.24 3.11
N PRO A 61 -20.23 -15.91 3.14
CA PRO A 61 -20.90 -15.25 2.02
C PRO A 61 -20.15 -15.45 0.71
N ALA A 62 -20.85 -15.30 -0.42
CA ALA A 62 -20.31 -15.55 -1.75
C ALA A 62 -18.99 -14.82 -2.03
N ASP A 63 -18.85 -13.58 -1.55
CA ASP A 63 -17.65 -12.78 -1.76
C ASP A 63 -16.42 -13.39 -1.06
N PHE A 64 -16.54 -13.81 0.20
CA PHE A 64 -15.46 -14.48 0.93
C PHE A 64 -15.16 -15.87 0.37
N LYS A 65 -16.19 -16.58 -0.13
CA LYS A 65 -15.97 -17.86 -0.82
C LYS A 65 -15.16 -17.67 -2.10
N ARG A 66 -15.41 -16.57 -2.80
CA ARG A 66 -14.60 -16.17 -3.96
C ARG A 66 -13.15 -15.89 -3.55
N LEU A 67 -12.94 -15.10 -2.49
CA LEU A 67 -11.59 -14.85 -1.99
C LEU A 67 -10.86 -16.14 -1.62
N GLN A 68 -11.54 -17.10 -0.99
CA GLN A 68 -11.00 -18.43 -0.69
C GLN A 68 -10.57 -19.16 -1.97
N ILE A 69 -11.44 -19.20 -2.99
CA ILE A 69 -11.15 -19.90 -4.27
C ILE A 69 -9.97 -19.26 -4.98
N GLU A 70 -9.93 -17.93 -5.10
CA GLU A 70 -8.82 -17.24 -5.77
C GLU A 70 -7.50 -17.41 -5.00
N THR A 71 -7.54 -17.42 -3.67
CA THR A 71 -6.36 -17.74 -2.83
C THR A 71 -5.88 -19.17 -3.06
N GLN A 72 -6.81 -20.14 -3.13
CA GLN A 72 -6.48 -21.53 -3.40
C GLN A 72 -5.82 -21.69 -4.76
N GLN A 73 -6.40 -21.11 -5.80
CA GLN A 73 -5.88 -21.19 -7.17
C GLN A 73 -4.47 -20.59 -7.28
N LEU A 74 -4.24 -19.44 -6.63
CA LEU A 74 -2.91 -18.84 -6.60
C LEU A 74 -1.88 -19.74 -5.90
N LEU A 75 -2.23 -20.33 -4.76
CA LEU A 75 -1.33 -21.24 -4.03
C LEU A 75 -1.08 -22.55 -4.80
N GLU A 76 -2.07 -23.03 -5.54
CA GLU A 76 -1.91 -24.16 -6.48
C GLU A 76 -0.92 -23.82 -7.61
N GLU A 77 -0.93 -22.58 -8.12
CA GLU A 77 0.08 -22.11 -9.08
C GLU A 77 1.47 -22.07 -8.45
N PHE A 78 1.63 -21.49 -7.27
CA PHE A 78 2.90 -21.50 -6.56
C PHE A 78 3.44 -22.92 -6.35
N THR A 79 2.59 -23.85 -5.89
CA THR A 79 2.96 -25.26 -5.68
C THR A 79 3.33 -25.97 -6.98
N ALA A 80 2.67 -25.62 -8.10
CA ALA A 80 2.98 -26.20 -9.41
C ALA A 80 4.36 -25.79 -9.94
N TYR A 81 4.82 -24.58 -9.62
CA TYR A 81 6.17 -24.11 -9.95
C TYR A 81 7.23 -24.63 -8.98
N ASN A 82 6.90 -24.67 -7.67
CA ASN A 82 7.81 -25.24 -6.67
C ASN A 82 7.05 -26.13 -5.67
N PRO A 83 7.24 -27.47 -5.73
CA PRO A 83 6.53 -28.43 -4.88
C PRO A 83 6.95 -28.35 -3.39
N ASN A 84 7.99 -27.58 -3.03
CA ASN A 84 8.33 -27.32 -1.64
C ASN A 84 7.33 -26.38 -0.96
N ILE A 85 6.46 -25.70 -1.72
CA ILE A 85 5.37 -24.89 -1.17
C ILE A 85 4.19 -25.81 -0.87
N ILE A 86 3.88 -25.95 0.40
CA ILE A 86 2.81 -26.82 0.93
C ILE A 86 1.79 -25.94 1.62
N PHE A 87 0.53 -25.98 1.21
CA PHE A 87 -0.51 -25.18 1.81
C PHE A 87 -1.70 -26.00 2.29
N GLN A 88 -2.40 -25.49 3.29
CA GLN A 88 -3.66 -26.04 3.78
C GLN A 88 -4.62 -24.92 4.21
N PHE A 89 -5.90 -25.18 4.06
CA PHE A 89 -6.94 -24.33 4.64
C PHE A 89 -7.31 -24.87 6.01
N VAL A 90 -7.40 -24.01 6.99
CA VAL A 90 -7.62 -24.35 8.40
C VAL A 90 -8.76 -23.49 8.93
N ASN A 91 -9.78 -24.11 9.49
CA ASN A 91 -10.75 -23.41 10.31
C ASN A 91 -10.21 -23.24 11.73
N PRO A 92 -9.88 -22.02 12.18
CA PRO A 92 -9.31 -21.83 13.51
C PRO A 92 -10.35 -22.06 14.63
N ILE A 93 -11.67 -21.98 14.32
CA ILE A 93 -12.76 -22.20 15.27
C ILE A 93 -13.38 -23.56 14.99
N GLU A 94 -12.77 -24.64 15.48
CA GLU A 94 -13.35 -25.97 15.36
C GLU A 94 -14.54 -26.18 16.33
N LYS A 95 -14.45 -25.57 17.51
CA LYS A 95 -15.48 -25.67 18.56
C LYS A 95 -15.97 -24.27 18.93
N GLU A 96 -17.28 -24.07 18.91
CA GLU A 96 -17.90 -22.79 19.27
C GLU A 96 -17.55 -22.34 20.72
N GLU A 97 -17.35 -23.28 21.62
CA GLU A 97 -16.97 -23.05 23.03
C GLU A 97 -15.60 -22.35 23.15
N GLU A 98 -14.69 -22.58 22.19
CA GLU A 98 -13.33 -22.03 22.16
C GLU A 98 -13.23 -20.70 21.41
N ARG A 99 -14.32 -20.25 20.74
CA ARG A 99 -14.37 -19.08 19.85
C ARG A 99 -13.73 -17.82 20.45
N LEU A 100 -14.11 -17.45 21.67
CA LEU A 100 -13.60 -16.24 22.31
C LEU A 100 -12.10 -16.34 22.63
N ALA A 101 -11.63 -17.52 23.04
CA ALA A 101 -10.22 -17.75 23.33
C ALA A 101 -9.38 -17.69 22.05
N VAL A 102 -9.87 -18.33 20.97
CA VAL A 102 -9.23 -18.30 19.65
C VAL A 102 -9.18 -16.87 19.10
N MET A 103 -10.28 -16.14 19.12
CA MET A 103 -10.32 -14.73 18.68
C MET A 103 -9.30 -13.89 19.44
N LYS A 104 -9.22 -14.03 20.76
CA LYS A 104 -8.24 -13.31 21.58
C LYS A 104 -6.81 -13.67 21.18
N GLN A 105 -6.49 -14.95 21.05
CA GLN A 105 -5.16 -15.43 20.67
C GLN A 105 -4.74 -14.92 19.29
N PHE A 106 -5.64 -14.93 18.30
CA PHE A 106 -5.38 -14.42 16.97
C PHE A 106 -5.17 -12.89 16.98
N THR A 107 -6.02 -12.16 17.71
CA THR A 107 -5.89 -10.70 17.89
C THR A 107 -4.54 -10.33 18.54
N GLU A 108 -4.12 -11.04 19.58
CA GLU A 108 -2.83 -10.83 20.24
C GLU A 108 -1.63 -11.07 19.30
N ARG A 109 -1.80 -11.97 18.33
CA ARG A 109 -0.82 -12.21 17.26
C ARG A 109 -0.95 -11.19 16.10
N GLY A 110 -1.88 -10.23 16.18
CA GLY A 110 -2.15 -9.24 15.11
C GLY A 110 -2.89 -9.80 13.91
N LEU A 111 -3.61 -10.92 14.06
CA LEU A 111 -4.47 -11.53 13.04
C LEU A 111 -5.93 -11.16 13.38
N GLN A 112 -6.33 -9.95 12.99
CA GLN A 112 -7.64 -9.40 13.36
C GLN A 112 -8.78 -10.17 12.71
N PRO A 113 -9.76 -10.69 13.49
CA PRO A 113 -10.95 -11.33 12.95
C PRO A 113 -11.94 -10.29 12.41
N LEU A 114 -12.74 -10.69 11.43
CA LEU A 114 -13.82 -9.91 10.87
C LEU A 114 -15.15 -10.60 11.12
N SER A 115 -16.17 -9.87 11.63
CA SER A 115 -17.53 -10.39 11.75
C SER A 115 -18.31 -10.10 10.48
N VAL A 116 -18.87 -11.13 9.87
CA VAL A 116 -19.69 -11.04 8.65
C VAL A 116 -21.08 -11.59 8.91
N THR A 117 -22.08 -10.95 8.32
CA THR A 117 -23.46 -11.46 8.40
C THR A 117 -23.70 -12.43 7.25
N VAL A 118 -24.12 -13.64 7.57
CA VAL A 118 -24.48 -14.67 6.61
C VAL A 118 -25.99 -14.87 6.66
N ASP A 119 -26.66 -14.79 5.50
CA ASP A 119 -28.06 -15.15 5.38
C ASP A 119 -28.17 -16.62 4.92
N PHE A 120 -28.60 -17.47 5.81
CA PHE A 120 -28.84 -18.88 5.52
C PHE A 120 -30.33 -19.20 5.68
N LYS A 121 -31.03 -19.42 4.59
CA LYS A 121 -32.45 -19.75 4.53
C LYS A 121 -33.35 -18.75 5.28
N GLY A 122 -33.06 -17.44 5.16
CA GLY A 122 -33.82 -16.38 5.82
C GLY A 122 -33.49 -16.19 7.30
N LYS A 123 -32.42 -16.84 7.80
CA LYS A 123 -31.88 -16.65 9.13
C LYS A 123 -30.53 -15.93 9.02
N GLN A 124 -30.44 -14.74 9.60
CA GLN A 124 -29.18 -14.03 9.68
C GLN A 124 -28.36 -14.56 10.85
N THR A 125 -27.16 -15.04 10.57
CA THR A 125 -26.15 -15.45 11.55
C THR A 125 -24.90 -14.58 11.39
N GLN A 126 -24.22 -14.31 12.50
CA GLN A 126 -22.91 -13.65 12.47
C GLN A 126 -21.83 -14.72 12.52
N GLU A 127 -21.03 -14.76 11.46
CA GLU A 127 -19.86 -15.64 11.36
C GLU A 127 -18.57 -14.83 11.54
N VAL A 128 -17.55 -15.45 12.13
CA VAL A 128 -16.23 -14.86 12.27
C VAL A 128 -15.32 -15.39 11.18
N VAL A 129 -14.71 -14.48 10.44
CA VAL A 129 -13.78 -14.78 9.37
C VAL A 129 -12.39 -14.31 9.78
N PHE A 130 -11.37 -15.13 9.54
CA PHE A 130 -9.96 -14.74 9.69
C PHE A 130 -9.34 -14.63 8.29
N PRO A 131 -9.36 -13.43 7.67
CA PRO A 131 -8.87 -13.25 6.30
C PRO A 131 -7.34 -13.15 6.31
N TRP A 132 -6.67 -14.17 6.81
CA TRP A 132 -5.23 -14.23 7.01
C TRP A 132 -4.66 -15.57 6.56
N ALA A 133 -3.39 -15.55 6.16
CA ALA A 133 -2.57 -16.74 6.11
C ALA A 133 -1.26 -16.51 6.87
N VAL A 134 -0.60 -17.60 7.24
CA VAL A 134 0.74 -17.57 7.83
C VAL A 134 1.64 -18.47 7.01
N ALA A 135 2.70 -17.90 6.46
CA ALA A 135 3.75 -18.64 5.78
C ALA A 135 4.90 -18.90 6.76
N SER A 136 5.42 -20.14 6.77
CA SER A 136 6.49 -20.58 7.68
C SER A 136 7.58 -21.31 6.90
N TYR A 137 8.84 -20.92 7.14
CA TYR A 137 10.02 -21.50 6.50
C TYR A 137 11.14 -21.61 7.52
N GLY A 138 11.50 -22.85 7.93
CA GLY A 138 12.36 -23.07 9.07
C GLY A 138 11.81 -22.43 10.35
N ASP A 139 12.61 -21.59 10.97
CA ASP A 139 12.26 -20.88 12.22
C ASP A 139 11.55 -19.55 11.97
N ARG A 140 11.39 -19.14 10.69
CA ARG A 140 10.82 -17.85 10.33
C ARG A 140 9.38 -18.01 9.91
N SER A 141 8.55 -17.02 10.25
CA SER A 141 7.18 -16.95 9.78
C SER A 141 6.79 -15.52 9.41
N SER A 142 5.88 -15.39 8.45
CA SER A 142 5.30 -14.11 8.05
C SER A 142 3.79 -14.23 7.90
N LYS A 143 3.09 -13.17 8.30
CA LYS A 143 1.64 -13.05 8.11
C LYS A 143 1.33 -12.55 6.71
N VAL A 144 0.26 -13.05 6.13
CA VAL A 144 -0.27 -12.61 4.83
C VAL A 144 -1.70 -12.14 5.04
N GLY A 145 -1.95 -10.86 4.83
CA GLY A 145 -3.30 -10.31 4.83
C GLY A 145 -4.02 -10.66 3.52
N LEU A 146 -5.13 -11.40 3.60
CA LEU A 146 -5.88 -11.82 2.43
C LEU A 146 -6.98 -10.83 2.04
N LEU A 147 -7.42 -9.98 2.97
CA LEU A 147 -8.46 -8.99 2.74
C LEU A 147 -7.91 -7.59 2.96
N LYS A 148 -8.09 -6.71 1.98
CA LYS A 148 -7.77 -5.29 2.11
C LYS A 148 -8.88 -4.54 2.84
N ASN A 149 -8.47 -3.62 3.68
CA ASN A 149 -9.38 -2.66 4.27
C ASN A 149 -9.50 -1.47 3.30
N LEU A 150 -10.69 -1.28 2.73
CA LEU A 150 -11.03 -0.13 1.89
C LEU A 150 -12.22 0.58 2.53
N MET A 151 -12.02 1.82 2.93
CA MET A 151 -13.01 2.61 3.63
C MET A 151 -14.17 2.98 2.71
N GLY A 152 -15.41 2.76 3.18
CA GLY A 152 -16.61 3.03 2.38
C GLY A 152 -16.89 2.04 1.25
N ALA A 153 -15.96 1.13 0.93
CA ALA A 153 -16.16 0.12 -0.11
C ALA A 153 -17.06 -1.02 0.37
N SER A 154 -17.86 -1.56 -0.54
CA SER A 154 -18.64 -2.78 -0.32
C SER A 154 -17.74 -4.00 -0.09
N THR A 155 -18.27 -5.08 0.47
CA THR A 155 -17.53 -6.34 0.63
C THR A 155 -17.04 -6.88 -0.71
N GLU A 156 -17.85 -6.76 -1.76
CA GLU A 156 -17.49 -7.16 -3.12
C GLU A 156 -16.26 -6.39 -3.63
N GLU A 157 -16.23 -5.06 -3.49
CA GLU A 157 -15.10 -4.21 -3.89
C GLU A 157 -13.83 -4.52 -3.08
N LYS A 158 -13.96 -4.74 -1.77
CA LYS A 158 -12.85 -5.17 -0.91
C LYS A 158 -12.25 -6.49 -1.38
N VAL A 159 -13.08 -7.48 -1.71
CA VAL A 159 -12.62 -8.77 -2.21
C VAL A 159 -11.94 -8.64 -3.57
N ILE A 160 -12.48 -7.85 -4.49
CA ILE A 160 -11.87 -7.60 -5.80
C ILE A 160 -10.47 -7.01 -5.65
N SER A 161 -10.35 -5.93 -4.88
CA SER A 161 -9.04 -5.30 -4.62
C SER A 161 -8.08 -6.25 -3.90
N SER A 162 -8.60 -7.12 -3.03
CA SER A 162 -7.80 -8.11 -2.33
C SER A 162 -7.23 -9.16 -3.29
N VAL A 163 -8.05 -9.69 -4.19
CA VAL A 163 -7.60 -10.68 -5.19
C VAL A 163 -6.49 -10.12 -6.08
N GLN A 164 -6.60 -8.86 -6.50
CA GLN A 164 -5.54 -8.19 -7.25
C GLN A 164 -4.21 -8.08 -6.48
N HIS A 165 -4.28 -8.12 -5.16
CA HIS A 165 -3.13 -7.96 -4.28
C HIS A 165 -2.52 -9.28 -3.80
N LEU A 166 -3.23 -10.42 -3.92
CA LEU A 166 -2.82 -11.71 -3.35
C LEU A 166 -1.41 -12.14 -3.78
N GLU A 167 -1.09 -12.05 -5.09
CA GLU A 167 0.22 -12.46 -5.60
C GLU A 167 1.35 -11.67 -4.93
N PHE A 168 1.20 -10.35 -4.81
CA PHE A 168 2.16 -9.51 -4.11
C PHE A 168 2.27 -9.88 -2.64
N ALA A 169 1.14 -10.05 -1.94
CA ALA A 169 1.12 -10.33 -0.50
C ALA A 169 1.85 -11.65 -0.16
N PHE A 170 1.63 -12.71 -0.94
CA PHE A 170 2.35 -13.97 -0.75
C PHE A 170 3.81 -13.87 -1.16
N ALA A 171 4.12 -13.27 -2.31
CA ALA A 171 5.50 -13.10 -2.77
C ALA A 171 6.34 -12.28 -1.78
N GLU A 172 5.77 -11.20 -1.20
CA GLU A 172 6.42 -10.39 -0.16
C GLU A 172 6.68 -11.22 1.11
N ALA A 173 5.69 -11.99 1.56
CA ALA A 173 5.83 -12.85 2.72
C ALA A 173 6.90 -13.93 2.51
N PHE A 174 6.92 -14.57 1.34
CA PHE A 174 7.93 -15.58 0.99
C PHE A 174 9.32 -14.95 0.92
N HIS A 175 9.47 -13.83 0.20
CA HIS A 175 10.74 -13.11 0.14
C HIS A 175 11.28 -12.75 1.53
N LYS A 176 10.41 -12.32 2.45
CA LYS A 176 10.76 -11.94 3.81
C LYS A 176 11.28 -13.11 4.66
N ILE A 177 10.72 -14.32 4.49
CA ILE A 177 11.10 -15.49 5.31
C ILE A 177 12.25 -16.28 4.72
N ILE A 178 12.47 -16.25 3.40
CA ILE A 178 13.60 -16.94 2.76
C ILE A 178 14.89 -16.12 2.80
N ASN A 179 14.78 -14.78 2.73
CA ASN A 179 15.95 -13.89 2.69
C ASN A 179 16.29 -13.34 4.07
N GLU A 180 17.58 -13.11 4.30
CA GLU A 180 18.06 -12.37 5.46
C GLU A 180 17.98 -10.86 5.21
N LYS A 181 17.78 -10.10 6.29
CA LYS A 181 17.83 -8.64 6.21
C LYS A 181 19.23 -8.20 5.80
N GLN A 182 19.33 -7.32 4.83
CA GLN A 182 20.61 -6.79 4.37
C GLN A 182 20.65 -5.27 4.43
N LYS A 183 19.56 -4.59 4.04
CA LYS A 183 19.49 -3.14 3.91
C LYS A 183 19.33 -2.45 5.27
N LYS A 184 19.95 -1.27 5.38
CA LYS A 184 20.00 -0.46 6.60
C LYS A 184 19.31 0.89 6.37
N ILE A 185 18.46 1.28 7.30
CA ILE A 185 17.70 2.54 7.28
C ILE A 185 18.14 3.42 8.44
N ALA A 186 18.56 4.65 8.13
CA ALA A 186 18.81 5.69 9.11
C ALA A 186 17.53 6.50 9.37
N ILE A 187 17.11 6.59 10.62
CA ILE A 187 16.09 7.52 11.06
C ILE A 187 16.80 8.78 11.56
N ILE A 188 16.72 9.83 10.76
CA ILE A 188 17.45 11.07 11.04
C ILE A 188 16.82 11.77 12.25
N LYS A 189 17.67 12.23 13.15
CA LYS A 189 17.36 12.93 14.40
C LYS A 189 18.28 14.12 14.59
N GLY A 190 17.90 15.08 15.42
CA GLY A 190 18.72 16.22 15.81
C GLY A 190 18.14 17.58 15.40
N ASN A 191 17.27 17.64 14.38
CA ASN A 191 16.63 18.87 13.91
C ASN A 191 15.14 18.90 14.26
N GLY A 192 14.77 18.51 15.48
CA GLY A 192 13.40 18.52 15.96
C GLY A 192 12.45 17.51 15.32
N GLN A 193 12.99 16.41 14.75
CA GLN A 193 12.16 15.35 14.15
C GLN A 193 11.30 14.65 15.21
N LEU A 194 10.22 14.00 14.75
CA LEU A 194 9.29 13.24 15.59
C LEU A 194 10.01 12.27 16.52
N GLU A 195 9.58 12.23 17.79
CA GLU A 195 10.04 11.22 18.75
C GLU A 195 9.59 9.81 18.31
N ASP A 196 10.34 8.80 18.74
CA ASP A 196 10.12 7.41 18.33
C ASP A 196 8.73 6.88 18.68
N ILE A 197 8.11 7.39 19.75
CA ILE A 197 6.76 6.98 20.15
C ILE A 197 5.70 7.38 19.11
N PHE A 198 5.89 8.50 18.42
CA PHE A 198 4.97 9.00 17.39
C PHE A 198 5.13 8.29 16.03
N ILE A 199 6.22 7.53 15.85
CA ILE A 199 6.47 6.72 14.65
C ILE A 199 6.67 5.24 14.99
N ALA A 200 6.25 4.82 16.18
CA ALA A 200 6.57 3.50 16.74
C ALA A 200 5.99 2.35 15.94
N ASP A 201 4.78 2.48 15.39
CA ASP A 201 4.18 1.43 14.58
C ASP A 201 4.91 1.27 13.24
N PHE A 202 5.29 2.37 12.60
CA PHE A 202 6.13 2.36 11.40
C PHE A 202 7.48 1.71 11.69
N LEU A 203 8.19 2.11 12.76
CA LEU A 203 9.47 1.53 13.14
C LEU A 203 9.37 0.02 13.40
N ARG A 204 8.28 -0.42 14.04
CA ARG A 204 8.02 -1.84 14.30
C ARG A 204 7.86 -2.61 12.98
N THR A 205 7.06 -2.07 12.05
CA THR A 205 6.79 -2.70 10.76
C THR A 205 8.04 -2.80 9.90
N VAL A 206 8.78 -1.69 9.74
CA VAL A 206 10.02 -1.65 8.96
C VAL A 206 11.09 -2.59 9.52
N ARG A 207 11.20 -2.67 10.86
CA ARG A 207 12.15 -3.56 11.54
C ARG A 207 11.94 -5.02 11.20
N GLU A 208 10.76 -5.42 10.76
CA GLU A 208 10.53 -6.80 10.34
C GLU A 208 11.37 -7.18 9.09
N SER A 209 11.61 -6.24 8.16
CA SER A 209 12.29 -6.49 6.88
C SER A 209 13.69 -5.87 6.77
N TYR A 210 13.98 -4.81 7.54
CA TYR A 210 15.19 -4.01 7.42
C TYR A 210 15.90 -3.82 8.77
N PHE A 211 17.20 -3.52 8.74
CA PHE A 211 17.90 -2.99 9.90
C PHE A 211 17.61 -1.49 10.00
N ILE A 212 17.21 -1.01 11.17
CA ILE A 212 16.95 0.41 11.41
C ILE A 212 17.74 0.92 12.60
N GLY A 213 18.15 2.17 12.54
CA GLY A 213 18.81 2.85 13.65
C GLY A 213 18.63 4.35 13.61
N PRO A 214 18.60 5.03 14.78
CA PRO A 214 18.64 6.49 14.81
C PRO A 214 20.00 6.99 14.34
N PHE A 215 19.99 8.14 13.67
CA PHE A 215 21.20 8.82 13.20
C PHE A 215 21.07 10.32 13.42
N THR A 216 21.99 10.92 14.16
CA THR A 216 21.96 12.35 14.54
C THR A 216 22.90 13.17 13.69
N LEU A 217 22.43 14.32 13.20
CA LEU A 217 23.18 15.23 12.35
C LEU A 217 23.69 16.47 13.08
N ASP A 218 22.87 17.13 13.90
CA ASP A 218 23.09 18.50 14.36
C ASP A 218 24.43 18.75 15.04
N SER A 219 24.72 18.15 16.17
CA SER A 219 25.97 18.37 16.90
C SER A 219 27.16 17.63 16.28
N VAL A 220 26.91 16.47 15.66
CA VAL A 220 27.95 15.65 15.05
C VAL A 220 28.44 16.26 13.75
N ALA A 221 27.54 16.77 12.90
CA ALA A 221 27.89 17.44 11.65
C ALA A 221 28.73 18.72 11.89
N LYS A 222 28.46 19.49 12.95
CA LYS A 222 29.21 20.67 13.31
C LYS A 222 30.65 20.39 13.81
N GLN A 223 30.88 19.23 14.43
CA GLN A 223 32.16 18.84 14.98
C GLN A 223 32.97 17.96 14.03
N GLN A 224 32.35 17.01 13.37
CA GLN A 224 33.00 15.99 12.54
C GLN A 224 32.15 15.67 11.30
N PRO A 225 31.95 16.65 10.38
CA PRO A 225 31.04 16.46 9.24
C PRO A 225 31.50 15.36 8.26
N THR A 226 32.80 15.19 8.06
CA THR A 226 33.35 14.15 7.17
C THR A 226 33.08 12.75 7.73
N GLU A 227 33.36 12.54 9.00
CA GLU A 227 33.11 11.26 9.69
C GLU A 227 31.59 10.97 9.75
N THR A 228 30.78 12.00 9.93
CA THR A 228 29.32 11.90 9.89
C THR A 228 28.83 11.43 8.52
N LEU A 229 29.35 11.99 7.44
CA LEU A 229 29.04 11.58 6.08
C LEU A 229 29.43 10.11 5.83
N GLU A 230 30.65 9.72 6.21
CA GLU A 230 31.13 8.34 6.05
C GLU A 230 30.33 7.33 6.90
N ALA A 231 29.83 7.76 8.06
CA ALA A 231 28.92 6.95 8.87
C ALA A 231 27.53 6.82 8.23
N LEU A 232 26.99 7.92 7.67
CA LEU A 232 25.67 7.91 7.01
C LEU A 232 25.69 7.10 5.71
N LYS A 233 26.78 7.10 4.95
CA LYS A 233 26.95 6.28 3.74
C LYS A 233 26.84 4.78 3.98
N LYS A 234 26.90 4.30 5.25
CA LYS A 234 26.70 2.89 5.60
C LYS A 234 25.22 2.49 5.62
N TYR A 235 24.31 3.44 5.45
CA TYR A 235 22.87 3.24 5.36
C TYR A 235 22.42 3.37 3.91
N ASP A 236 21.50 2.50 3.50
CA ASP A 236 20.94 2.48 2.14
C ASP A 236 19.82 3.52 1.96
N LEU A 237 19.14 3.88 3.04
CA LEU A 237 18.03 4.84 3.06
C LEU A 237 18.09 5.72 4.30
N ALA A 238 17.89 7.03 4.12
CA ALA A 238 17.69 8.00 5.20
C ALA A 238 16.23 8.48 5.20
N ILE A 239 15.58 8.47 6.37
CA ILE A 239 14.20 8.97 6.55
C ILE A 239 14.25 10.19 7.46
N ILE A 240 13.79 11.32 6.95
CA ILE A 240 13.70 12.60 7.64
C ILE A 240 12.20 12.87 7.93
N ALA A 241 11.80 12.67 9.19
CA ALA A 241 10.40 12.68 9.59
C ALA A 241 10.04 13.94 10.37
N LYS A 242 9.37 14.88 9.73
CA LYS A 242 8.84 16.12 10.32
C LYS A 242 9.89 16.91 11.11
N PRO A 243 10.98 17.40 10.48
CA PRO A 243 11.91 18.31 11.14
C PRO A 243 11.20 19.62 11.47
N THR A 244 11.52 20.20 12.63
CA THR A 244 10.98 21.48 13.11
C THR A 244 12.07 22.54 13.33
N GLU A 245 13.35 22.15 13.26
CA GLU A 245 14.49 23.03 13.43
C GLU A 245 15.28 23.10 12.12
N ALA A 246 15.87 24.30 11.87
CA ALA A 246 16.64 24.56 10.66
C ALA A 246 17.90 23.70 10.58
N PHE A 247 18.19 23.19 9.41
CA PHE A 247 19.44 22.49 9.11
C PHE A 247 20.58 23.51 8.95
N SER A 248 21.74 23.23 9.55
CA SER A 248 22.96 24.00 9.30
C SER A 248 23.50 23.73 7.89
N GLU A 249 24.40 24.59 7.40
CA GLU A 249 24.99 24.41 6.08
C GLU A 249 25.87 23.14 6.01
N GLU A 250 26.52 22.77 7.12
CA GLU A 250 27.30 21.54 7.22
C GLU A 250 26.41 20.29 7.17
N GLU A 251 25.26 20.31 7.86
CA GLU A 251 24.29 19.23 7.82
C GLU A 251 23.69 19.05 6.43
N LYS A 252 23.37 20.16 5.76
CA LYS A 252 22.91 20.15 4.36
C LYS A 252 23.97 19.55 3.44
N GLN A 253 25.26 19.91 3.59
CA GLN A 253 26.33 19.33 2.79
C GLN A 253 26.49 17.83 3.05
N VAL A 254 26.35 17.36 4.29
CA VAL A 254 26.36 15.94 4.61
C VAL A 254 25.22 15.20 3.90
N LEU A 255 23.97 15.72 3.96
CA LEU A 255 22.81 15.12 3.31
C LEU A 255 22.92 15.19 1.78
N ASP A 256 23.36 16.32 1.22
CA ASP A 256 23.61 16.47 -0.22
C ASP A 256 24.62 15.42 -0.70
N GLN A 257 25.77 15.32 -0.05
CA GLN A 257 26.80 14.35 -0.44
C GLN A 257 26.39 12.89 -0.19
N TYR A 258 25.54 12.62 0.78
CA TYR A 258 24.94 11.30 0.95
C TYR A 258 24.08 10.94 -0.27
N ILE A 259 23.21 11.84 -0.72
CA ILE A 259 22.35 11.67 -1.90
C ILE A 259 23.18 11.54 -3.18
N ILE A 260 24.17 12.39 -3.38
CA ILE A 260 25.07 12.40 -4.55
C ILE A 260 25.85 11.08 -4.65
N ASN A 261 26.18 10.46 -3.53
CA ASN A 261 26.86 9.16 -3.49
C ASN A 261 25.88 7.95 -3.59
N GLY A 262 24.59 8.17 -3.86
CA GLY A 262 23.62 7.11 -4.09
C GLY A 262 22.80 6.71 -2.87
N GLY A 263 22.94 7.43 -1.75
CA GLY A 263 22.08 7.25 -0.58
C GLY A 263 20.65 7.71 -0.88
N LYS A 264 19.69 6.82 -0.71
CA LYS A 264 18.26 7.09 -0.97
C LYS A 264 17.65 7.85 0.20
N SER A 265 16.61 8.64 -0.05
CA SER A 265 15.99 9.42 1.03
C SER A 265 14.46 9.55 0.89
N ILE A 266 13.79 9.57 2.05
CA ILE A 266 12.38 9.94 2.19
C ILE A 266 12.33 11.18 3.07
N TRP A 267 11.72 12.23 2.56
CA TRP A 267 11.52 13.50 3.23
C TRP A 267 10.05 13.72 3.50
N LEU A 268 9.68 13.87 4.77
CA LEU A 268 8.33 14.24 5.21
C LEU A 268 8.44 15.62 5.87
N ILE A 269 8.02 16.65 5.15
CA ILE A 269 8.33 18.05 5.47
C ILE A 269 7.05 18.87 5.62
N ASP A 270 6.88 19.46 6.78
CA ASP A 270 5.92 20.54 7.00
C ASP A 270 6.55 21.86 6.58
N ASN A 271 6.13 22.41 5.45
CA ASN A 271 6.61 23.72 5.01
C ASN A 271 5.90 24.89 5.71
N VAL A 272 4.82 24.59 6.40
CA VAL A 272 4.05 25.49 7.24
C VAL A 272 3.97 24.91 8.65
N ASN A 273 4.30 25.69 9.64
CA ASN A 273 4.08 25.34 11.04
C ASN A 273 2.60 25.54 11.38
N ALA A 274 1.89 24.44 11.50
CA ALA A 274 0.49 24.37 11.90
C ALA A 274 0.26 23.03 12.60
N ASN A 275 -0.21 23.05 13.84
CA ASN A 275 -0.45 21.85 14.61
C ASN A 275 -1.90 21.78 15.04
N TYR A 276 -2.46 20.59 14.97
CA TYR A 276 -3.84 20.33 15.32
C TYR A 276 -4.14 20.62 16.81
N GLU A 277 -3.16 20.36 17.65
CA GLU A 277 -3.22 20.58 19.09
C GLU A 277 -3.47 22.04 19.45
N ASP A 278 -3.03 22.99 18.63
CA ASP A 278 -3.21 24.43 18.86
C ASP A 278 -4.69 24.88 18.77
N LEU A 279 -5.52 24.11 18.04
CA LEU A 279 -6.97 24.35 17.96
C LEU A 279 -7.70 24.08 19.29
N TYR A 280 -7.10 23.30 20.18
CA TYR A 280 -7.66 23.02 21.51
C TYR A 280 -7.28 24.08 22.55
N SER A 281 -6.56 25.13 22.15
CA SER A 281 -6.29 26.28 22.99
C SER A 281 -7.58 27.07 23.31
N GLU A 282 -7.52 27.95 24.32
CA GLU A 282 -8.66 28.84 24.67
C GLU A 282 -9.12 29.69 23.48
N ALA A 283 -8.22 30.01 22.54
CA ALA A 283 -8.53 30.79 21.36
C ALA A 283 -9.29 29.98 20.29
N SER A 284 -9.33 28.67 20.39
CA SER A 284 -9.90 27.75 19.38
C SER A 284 -9.42 28.05 17.95
N ALA A 285 -8.18 28.55 17.83
CA ALA A 285 -7.56 28.99 16.59
C ALA A 285 -6.05 28.78 16.65
N LEU A 286 -5.47 28.48 15.49
CA LEU A 286 -4.02 28.38 15.29
C LEU A 286 -3.53 29.46 14.31
N LEU A 287 -2.29 29.89 14.45
CA LEU A 287 -1.61 30.77 13.51
C LEU A 287 -0.65 29.93 12.64
N ALA A 288 -1.06 29.66 11.41
CA ALA A 288 -0.21 28.99 10.44
C ALA A 288 0.83 29.97 9.86
N HIS A 289 2.10 29.61 9.91
CA HIS A 289 3.21 30.42 9.39
C HIS A 289 4.30 29.55 8.76
N SER A 290 5.18 30.15 7.95
CA SER A 290 6.29 29.45 7.30
C SER A 290 7.18 28.72 8.31
N ASN A 291 7.58 27.51 7.98
CA ASN A 291 8.55 26.74 8.74
C ASN A 291 9.96 26.91 8.11
N GLU A 292 10.84 27.60 8.82
CA GLU A 292 12.16 28.01 8.32
C GLU A 292 13.20 26.89 8.50
N LEU A 293 13.12 25.84 7.67
CA LEU A 293 13.99 24.66 7.76
C LEU A 293 15.35 24.79 7.05
N ASN A 294 15.57 25.87 6.32
CA ASN A 294 16.79 26.09 5.49
C ASN A 294 17.03 25.01 4.41
N LEU A 295 15.95 24.43 3.84
CA LEU A 295 16.04 23.36 2.83
C LEU A 295 15.62 23.81 1.42
N THR A 296 15.13 25.04 1.26
CA THR A 296 14.53 25.54 0.02
C THR A 296 15.49 25.48 -1.17
N ASP A 297 16.74 25.86 -0.97
CA ASP A 297 17.76 25.88 -2.02
C ASP A 297 18.19 24.46 -2.45
N MET A 298 18.21 23.51 -1.51
CA MET A 298 18.49 22.11 -1.79
C MET A 298 17.39 21.48 -2.65
N PHE A 299 16.13 21.61 -2.25
CA PHE A 299 15.01 21.10 -3.02
C PHE A 299 14.86 21.80 -4.38
N PHE A 300 15.14 23.11 -4.44
CA PHE A 300 15.15 23.84 -5.70
C PHE A 300 16.19 23.27 -6.68
N LYS A 301 17.40 22.97 -6.22
CA LYS A 301 18.45 22.33 -7.04
C LYS A 301 18.00 20.94 -7.53
N TYR A 302 17.28 20.19 -6.72
CA TYR A 302 16.75 18.87 -7.07
C TYR A 302 15.47 18.92 -7.91
N GLY A 303 14.94 20.12 -8.17
CA GLY A 303 13.88 20.34 -9.14
C GLY A 303 12.46 20.33 -8.57
N ILE A 304 12.32 20.65 -7.31
CA ILE A 304 11.01 20.91 -6.67
C ILE A 304 11.08 22.20 -5.84
N ARG A 305 9.92 22.80 -5.63
CA ARG A 305 9.74 23.93 -4.72
C ARG A 305 8.53 23.67 -3.83
N MET A 306 8.70 23.85 -2.54
CA MET A 306 7.61 23.89 -1.57
C MET A 306 7.44 25.33 -1.10
N ASN A 307 6.36 25.97 -1.51
CA ASN A 307 6.00 27.29 -1.04
C ASN A 307 5.29 27.19 0.33
N PRO A 308 5.35 28.22 1.20
CA PRO A 308 4.65 28.21 2.49
C PRO A 308 3.15 28.45 2.30
N LEU A 309 2.50 27.49 1.66
CA LEU A 309 1.06 27.45 1.37
C LEU A 309 0.48 26.19 2.02
N LEU A 310 -0.79 26.25 2.40
CA LEU A 310 -1.57 25.11 2.85
C LEU A 310 -2.56 24.66 1.78
N VAL A 311 -2.76 23.37 1.67
CA VAL A 311 -3.84 22.78 0.85
C VAL A 311 -5.12 22.79 1.67
N LYS A 312 -6.14 23.54 1.22
CA LYS A 312 -7.52 23.46 1.70
C LYS A 312 -8.31 22.61 0.71
N ASP A 313 -8.85 21.49 1.16
CA ASP A 313 -9.52 20.49 0.34
C ASP A 313 -10.92 20.17 0.88
N GLU A 314 -11.91 20.09 0.01
CA GLU A 314 -13.28 19.70 0.40
C GLU A 314 -13.41 18.18 0.60
N TYR A 315 -12.54 17.39 -0.05
CA TYR A 315 -12.36 15.96 0.26
C TYR A 315 -11.42 15.83 1.46
N ALA A 316 -12.00 15.88 2.64
CA ALA A 316 -11.27 15.98 3.90
C ALA A 316 -11.70 14.90 4.89
N ILE A 317 -10.88 14.71 5.90
CA ILE A 317 -11.10 13.74 6.97
C ILE A 317 -12.05 14.35 8.00
N PRO A 318 -12.98 13.55 8.55
CA PRO A 318 -13.83 14.03 9.64
C PRO A 318 -13.04 14.16 10.94
N ILE A 319 -13.31 15.25 11.66
CA ILE A 319 -12.88 15.48 13.04
C ILE A 319 -14.08 15.43 13.96
N LYS A 320 -13.85 15.10 15.21
CA LYS A 320 -14.89 15.03 16.25
C LYS A 320 -14.84 16.30 17.12
N VAL A 321 -15.87 17.12 17.04
CA VAL A 321 -15.97 18.39 17.75
C VAL A 321 -17.10 18.34 18.78
N ALA A 322 -16.86 18.89 19.97
CA ALA A 322 -17.89 19.07 20.98
C ALA A 322 -18.87 20.15 20.53
N THR A 323 -20.16 19.84 20.43
CA THR A 323 -21.20 20.76 19.94
C THR A 323 -22.17 21.20 21.00
N GLY A 324 -22.02 20.74 22.24
CA GLY A 324 -22.86 21.12 23.36
C GLY A 324 -22.87 20.11 24.49
N GLU A 325 -23.68 20.34 25.49
CA GLU A 325 -23.88 19.43 26.62
C GLU A 325 -25.36 19.04 26.71
N GLN A 326 -25.61 17.76 26.91
CA GLN A 326 -26.94 17.26 27.24
C GLN A 326 -26.91 16.62 28.64
N GLY A 327 -27.35 17.37 29.64
CA GLY A 327 -27.15 17.00 31.05
C GLY A 327 -25.69 17.06 31.44
N SER A 328 -25.11 15.94 31.88
CA SER A 328 -23.69 15.80 32.23
C SER A 328 -22.85 15.17 31.12
N GLN A 329 -23.40 14.97 29.93
CA GLN A 329 -22.70 14.35 28.82
C GLN A 329 -22.43 15.35 27.71
N THR A 330 -21.15 15.46 27.31
CA THR A 330 -20.75 16.27 26.15
C THR A 330 -21.20 15.57 24.88
N GLN A 331 -21.93 16.33 24.04
CA GLN A 331 -22.32 15.87 22.70
C GLN A 331 -21.20 16.13 21.70
N TYR A 332 -20.93 15.15 20.87
CA TYR A 332 -19.92 15.26 19.82
C TYR A 332 -20.55 15.06 18.45
N GLN A 333 -20.12 15.86 17.48
CA GLN A 333 -20.50 15.73 16.09
C GLN A 333 -19.24 15.64 15.23
N GLN A 334 -19.31 14.93 14.11
CA GLN A 334 -18.23 14.85 13.14
C GLN A 334 -18.41 15.92 12.07
N PHE A 335 -17.31 16.61 11.74
CA PHE A 335 -17.22 17.61 10.68
C PHE A 335 -15.99 17.35 9.84
N PHE A 336 -16.06 17.60 8.52
CA PHE A 336 -14.91 17.49 7.64
C PHE A 336 -13.94 18.64 7.85
N TRP A 337 -12.69 18.33 8.19
CA TRP A 337 -11.64 19.31 8.45
C TRP A 337 -10.86 19.60 7.18
N LYS A 338 -11.16 20.72 6.52
CA LYS A 338 -10.66 21.07 5.17
C LYS A 338 -9.13 21.20 5.05
N PHE A 339 -8.38 21.28 6.15
CA PHE A 339 -6.92 21.23 6.18
C PHE A 339 -6.33 19.83 6.48
N SER A 340 -7.18 18.81 6.57
CA SER A 340 -6.75 17.40 6.58
C SER A 340 -7.28 16.70 5.33
N PRO A 341 -6.62 16.87 4.18
CA PRO A 341 -7.04 16.23 2.95
C PRO A 341 -7.07 14.71 3.06
N PHE A 342 -8.13 14.09 2.54
CA PHE A 342 -8.20 12.67 2.31
C PHE A 342 -7.82 12.40 0.85
N ILE A 343 -6.60 11.90 0.63
CA ILE A 343 -6.04 11.78 -0.70
C ILE A 343 -6.16 10.35 -1.20
N TYR A 344 -7.00 10.17 -2.21
CA TYR A 344 -7.17 8.89 -2.88
C TYR A 344 -6.17 8.77 -4.03
N PRO A 345 -5.37 7.69 -4.09
CA PRO A 345 -4.40 7.51 -5.17
C PRO A 345 -5.08 7.39 -6.53
N ALA A 346 -4.73 8.27 -7.45
CA ALA A 346 -5.28 8.30 -8.81
C ALA A 346 -4.32 7.75 -9.88
N THR A 347 -3.08 7.40 -9.50
CA THR A 347 -2.05 6.93 -10.43
C THR A 347 -1.88 5.42 -10.38
N THR A 348 -1.33 4.85 -11.48
CA THR A 348 -1.02 3.41 -11.59
C THR A 348 0.38 3.07 -11.08
N HIS A 349 1.09 4.02 -10.46
CA HIS A 349 2.45 3.79 -9.95
C HIS A 349 2.44 2.73 -8.83
N PRO A 350 3.38 1.76 -8.81
CA PRO A 350 3.37 0.65 -7.84
C PRO A 350 3.31 1.07 -6.38
N ILE A 351 3.89 2.22 -6.00
CA ILE A 351 3.84 2.75 -4.63
C ILE A 351 2.40 2.98 -4.16
N VAL A 352 1.53 3.48 -5.03
CA VAL A 352 0.19 3.97 -4.67
C VAL A 352 -0.97 3.18 -5.29
N LYS A 353 -0.69 2.26 -6.22
CA LYS A 353 -1.73 1.47 -6.87
C LYS A 353 -2.43 0.54 -5.88
N ASN A 354 -3.76 0.43 -6.00
CA ASN A 354 -4.61 -0.46 -5.22
C ASN A 354 -4.40 -0.31 -3.70
N MET A 355 -4.41 0.91 -3.20
CA MET A 355 -4.33 1.16 -1.77
C MET A 355 -5.44 2.09 -1.29
N GLU A 356 -5.65 2.10 0.01
CA GLU A 356 -6.60 2.98 0.68
C GLU A 356 -6.18 4.44 0.57
N GLY A 357 -7.14 5.34 0.71
CA GLY A 357 -6.88 6.77 0.80
C GLY A 357 -6.01 7.11 2.01
N ILE A 358 -5.16 8.10 1.82
CA ILE A 358 -4.13 8.51 2.77
C ILE A 358 -4.58 9.78 3.48
N LYS A 359 -4.41 9.77 4.79
CA LYS A 359 -4.62 10.93 5.64
C LYS A 359 -3.44 11.86 5.58
N PHE A 360 -3.71 13.14 5.28
CA PHE A 360 -2.76 14.25 5.40
C PHE A 360 -3.25 15.24 6.47
N GLU A 361 -2.32 16.00 7.06
CA GLU A 361 -2.62 17.10 7.99
C GLU A 361 -1.78 18.32 7.59
N PHE A 362 -2.42 19.46 7.29
CA PHE A 362 -1.76 20.72 6.91
C PHE A 362 -0.74 20.59 5.77
N ALA A 363 -1.05 19.74 4.79
CA ALA A 363 -0.17 19.52 3.63
C ALA A 363 0.12 20.81 2.86
N SER A 364 1.31 20.91 2.28
CA SER A 364 1.73 22.00 1.40
C SER A 364 1.79 21.52 -0.05
N PRO A 365 1.47 22.36 -1.07
CA PRO A 365 1.63 21.99 -2.47
C PRO A 365 3.10 21.95 -2.87
N ILE A 366 3.49 20.94 -3.66
CA ILE A 366 4.82 20.79 -4.26
C ILE A 366 4.77 21.29 -5.71
N GLU A 367 5.55 22.29 -6.05
CA GLU A 367 5.74 22.76 -7.41
C GLU A 367 6.89 21.99 -8.09
N LEU A 368 6.63 21.46 -9.29
CA LEU A 368 7.65 20.74 -10.07
C LEU A 368 8.41 21.70 -10.95
N LEU A 369 9.73 21.74 -10.82
CA LEU A 369 10.61 22.59 -11.61
C LEU A 369 11.24 21.80 -12.76
N LYS A 370 11.50 22.45 -13.86
CA LYS A 370 12.11 21.82 -15.04
C LYS A 370 13.62 21.63 -14.82
N ASN A 371 14.08 20.39 -14.79
CA ASN A 371 15.49 19.99 -14.83
C ASN A 371 15.59 18.55 -15.36
N ASP A 372 16.77 17.94 -15.35
CA ASP A 372 17.01 16.60 -15.92
C ASP A 372 16.55 15.45 -15.01
N ILE A 373 16.19 15.72 -13.76
CA ILE A 373 15.64 14.72 -12.83
C ILE A 373 14.18 14.42 -13.22
N GLN A 374 13.85 13.15 -13.38
CA GLN A 374 12.47 12.71 -13.59
C GLN A 374 11.65 12.92 -12.31
N LYS A 375 10.46 13.48 -12.46
CA LYS A 375 9.52 13.69 -11.36
C LYS A 375 8.23 12.94 -11.65
N THR A 376 7.87 12.02 -10.76
CA THR A 376 6.61 11.29 -10.82
C THR A 376 5.74 11.73 -9.65
N VAL A 377 4.61 12.32 -9.96
CA VAL A 377 3.62 12.69 -8.94
C VAL A 377 2.95 11.43 -8.44
N LEU A 378 3.11 11.15 -7.15
CA LEU A 378 2.51 9.99 -6.48
C LEU A 378 1.09 10.30 -6.00
N LEU A 379 0.93 11.46 -5.35
CA LEU A 379 -0.31 11.89 -4.73
C LEU A 379 -0.60 13.35 -5.04
N THR A 380 -1.88 13.63 -5.31
CA THR A 380 -2.40 15.00 -5.52
C THR A 380 -3.61 15.23 -4.64
N SER A 381 -3.82 16.49 -4.26
CA SER A 381 -5.08 16.93 -3.68
C SER A 381 -6.25 16.73 -4.65
N SER A 382 -7.48 16.88 -4.21
CA SER A 382 -8.67 16.76 -5.05
C SER A 382 -8.81 17.94 -6.04
N GLU A 383 -9.73 17.79 -6.99
CA GLU A 383 -10.14 18.89 -7.88
C GLU A 383 -10.80 20.06 -7.10
N TYR A 384 -11.39 19.74 -5.94
CA TYR A 384 -12.05 20.70 -5.06
C TYR A 384 -11.11 21.18 -3.96
N SER A 385 -9.86 21.44 -4.30
CA SER A 385 -8.86 21.99 -3.40
C SER A 385 -8.32 23.32 -3.90
N LYS A 386 -7.80 24.13 -2.97
CA LYS A 386 -7.16 25.41 -3.27
C LYS A 386 -5.99 25.69 -2.32
N PRO A 387 -4.97 26.44 -2.77
CA PRO A 387 -3.89 26.86 -1.89
C PRO A 387 -4.35 28.03 -0.99
N VAL A 388 -3.91 28.01 0.25
CA VAL A 388 -4.10 29.09 1.24
C VAL A 388 -2.73 29.62 1.64
N GLY A 389 -2.55 30.95 1.52
CA GLY A 389 -1.28 31.61 1.85
C GLY A 389 -1.05 31.72 3.35
N THR A 390 0.23 31.78 3.75
CA THR A 390 0.64 32.04 5.13
C THR A 390 1.39 33.36 5.24
N PRO A 391 1.38 34.07 6.40
CA PRO A 391 0.70 33.66 7.64
C PRO A 391 -0.83 33.81 7.56
N THR A 392 -1.55 32.87 8.18
CA THR A 392 -3.02 32.91 8.26
C THR A 392 -3.50 32.33 9.59
N GLN A 393 -4.60 32.89 10.10
CA GLN A 393 -5.28 32.31 11.25
C GLN A 393 -6.31 31.31 10.78
N ILE A 394 -6.32 30.12 11.37
CA ILE A 394 -7.26 29.04 11.09
C ILE A 394 -8.04 28.76 12.38
N SER A 395 -9.36 28.79 12.29
CA SER A 395 -10.27 28.53 13.40
C SER A 395 -11.31 27.46 13.04
N LEU A 396 -12.06 26.99 14.04
CA LEU A 396 -13.15 26.04 13.83
C LEU A 396 -14.31 26.63 13.02
N ASP A 397 -14.35 27.94 12.79
CA ASP A 397 -15.38 28.62 11.98
C ASP A 397 -15.40 28.09 10.54
N ILE A 398 -14.26 27.58 10.06
CA ILE A 398 -14.14 26.97 8.73
C ILE A 398 -15.09 25.76 8.51
N LEU A 399 -15.54 25.13 9.60
CA LEU A 399 -16.47 23.99 9.54
C LEU A 399 -17.87 24.39 9.06
N THR A 400 -18.22 25.66 9.23
CA THR A 400 -19.53 26.22 8.83
C THR A 400 -19.45 27.08 7.56
N GLU A 401 -18.27 27.19 6.97
CA GLU A 401 -18.05 27.98 5.75
C GLU A 401 -18.75 27.34 4.56
N GLU A 402 -19.60 28.10 3.89
CA GLU A 402 -20.28 27.67 2.67
C GLU A 402 -19.27 27.46 1.52
N VAL A 403 -19.43 26.34 0.83
CA VAL A 403 -18.56 25.97 -0.29
C VAL A 403 -19.03 26.68 -1.55
N ASN A 404 -18.19 27.57 -2.12
CA ASN A 404 -18.40 28.11 -3.44
C ASN A 404 -17.52 27.37 -4.46
N PRO A 405 -18.07 26.57 -5.39
CA PRO A 405 -17.30 25.81 -6.36
C PRO A 405 -16.37 26.67 -7.24
N GLU A 406 -16.71 27.92 -7.51
CA GLU A 406 -15.88 28.85 -8.30
C GLU A 406 -14.52 29.15 -7.63
N ASP A 407 -14.46 29.09 -6.30
CA ASP A 407 -13.23 29.32 -5.54
C ASP A 407 -12.16 28.24 -5.78
N TYR A 408 -12.56 27.08 -6.24
CA TYR A 408 -11.71 25.92 -6.47
C TYR A 408 -11.37 25.67 -7.95
N ALA A 409 -12.13 26.29 -8.86
CA ALA A 409 -12.00 26.06 -10.29
C ALA A 409 -10.56 26.27 -10.81
N GLY A 410 -9.93 25.20 -11.32
CA GLY A 410 -8.59 25.22 -11.88
C GLY A 410 -7.45 25.38 -10.86
N LYS A 411 -7.70 25.26 -9.55
CA LYS A 411 -6.71 25.40 -8.48
C LYS A 411 -6.33 24.07 -7.83
N GLY A 412 -7.14 23.04 -8.04
CA GLY A 412 -6.96 21.70 -7.47
C GLY A 412 -5.86 20.87 -8.13
N LEU A 413 -5.81 19.58 -7.78
CA LEU A 413 -4.82 18.59 -8.24
C LEU A 413 -3.37 19.00 -7.93
N MET A 414 -3.17 19.62 -6.77
CA MET A 414 -1.84 20.03 -6.31
C MET A 414 -1.03 18.81 -5.85
N PRO A 415 0.20 18.60 -6.38
CA PRO A 415 1.08 17.54 -5.91
C PRO A 415 1.43 17.70 -4.43
N VAL A 416 1.33 16.62 -3.64
CA VAL A 416 1.70 16.58 -2.22
C VAL A 416 2.68 15.45 -1.89
N ALA A 417 2.89 14.52 -2.79
CA ALA A 417 3.95 13.53 -2.72
C ALA A 417 4.53 13.29 -4.10
N VAL A 418 5.87 13.34 -4.21
CA VAL A 418 6.60 13.26 -5.48
C VAL A 418 7.79 12.32 -5.33
N LEU A 419 7.97 11.45 -6.32
CA LEU A 419 9.16 10.64 -6.52
C LEU A 419 10.09 11.35 -7.51
N LEU A 420 11.34 11.47 -7.16
CA LEU A 420 12.44 12.05 -7.94
C LEU A 420 13.39 10.90 -8.29
N GLU A 421 13.70 10.72 -9.58
CA GLU A 421 14.58 9.66 -10.08
C GLU A 421 15.55 10.22 -11.11
N GLY A 422 16.83 9.84 -11.00
CA GLY A 422 17.88 10.25 -11.94
C GLY A 422 19.19 10.59 -11.26
N SER A 423 20.07 11.22 -12.00
CA SER A 423 21.38 11.66 -11.50
C SER A 423 21.26 13.04 -10.87
N PHE A 424 21.45 13.12 -9.56
CA PHE A 424 21.37 14.36 -8.81
C PHE A 424 22.69 15.13 -8.88
N ASN A 425 22.62 16.45 -9.08
CA ASN A 425 23.78 17.34 -9.01
C ASN A 425 23.81 18.05 -7.66
N SER A 426 24.98 18.12 -7.04
CA SER A 426 25.16 18.76 -5.75
C SER A 426 24.70 20.22 -5.75
N MET A 427 24.01 20.61 -4.68
CA MET A 427 23.65 22.01 -4.48
C MET A 427 24.87 22.92 -4.26
N TYR A 428 25.99 22.34 -3.90
CA TYR A 428 27.27 23.04 -3.71
C TYR A 428 28.14 23.06 -4.96
N GLU A 429 27.66 22.57 -6.10
CA GLU A 429 28.37 22.74 -7.38
C GLU A 429 28.60 24.22 -7.67
N ASN A 430 29.89 24.59 -7.84
CA ASN A 430 30.34 25.97 -8.04
C ASN A 430 30.05 26.94 -6.86
N ARG A 431 29.92 26.41 -5.63
CA ARG A 431 29.73 27.19 -4.40
C ARG A 431 30.87 26.92 -3.42
N ILE A 432 30.98 27.78 -2.42
CA ILE A 432 31.91 27.57 -1.30
C ILE A 432 31.34 26.43 -0.44
N LEU A 433 32.18 25.44 -0.16
CA LEU A 433 31.80 24.31 0.69
C LEU A 433 31.75 24.74 2.17
N PRO A 434 30.68 24.44 2.91
CA PRO A 434 30.62 24.65 4.36
C PRO A 434 31.72 23.93 5.13
N PHE A 435 32.10 22.72 4.71
CA PHE A 435 33.29 22.04 5.19
C PHE A 435 34.09 21.44 4.01
N LYS A 436 35.40 21.28 4.21
CA LYS A 436 36.30 20.69 3.21
C LYS A 436 36.13 19.18 3.21
N ASP A 437 35.73 18.62 2.08
CA ASP A 437 35.68 17.19 1.84
C ASP A 437 36.54 16.83 0.64
N ALA A 438 37.58 16.00 0.85
CA ALA A 438 38.48 15.55 -0.20
C ALA A 438 37.77 14.65 -1.24
N ASN A 439 36.66 14.05 -0.87
CA ASN A 439 35.86 13.14 -1.70
C ASN A 439 34.57 13.81 -2.23
N PHE A 440 34.49 15.15 -2.18
CA PHE A 440 33.34 15.90 -2.67
C PHE A 440 33.05 15.57 -4.13
N LYS A 441 31.76 15.29 -4.42
CA LYS A 441 31.27 15.07 -5.78
C LYS A 441 30.27 16.14 -6.18
N SER A 442 30.48 16.75 -7.35
CA SER A 442 29.51 17.68 -7.95
C SER A 442 28.37 16.97 -8.63
N ASN A 443 28.66 15.84 -9.27
CA ASN A 443 27.67 15.03 -10.01
C ASN A 443 27.49 13.68 -9.32
N GLY A 444 26.23 13.28 -9.14
CA GLY A 444 25.86 12.02 -8.54
C GLY A 444 25.70 10.87 -9.54
N ILE A 445 25.40 9.72 -8.99
CA ILE A 445 24.96 8.54 -9.73
C ILE A 445 23.44 8.51 -9.78
N GLU A 446 22.88 7.61 -10.59
CA GLU A 446 21.44 7.31 -10.58
C GLU A 446 20.95 7.01 -9.16
N ASN A 447 19.94 7.74 -8.73
CA ASN A 447 19.41 7.67 -7.38
C ASN A 447 17.91 7.98 -7.35
N LYS A 448 17.27 7.72 -6.20
CA LYS A 448 15.86 7.94 -5.97
C LYS A 448 15.60 8.67 -4.66
N MET A 449 14.65 9.59 -4.68
CA MET A 449 14.21 10.36 -3.53
C MET A 449 12.69 10.49 -3.54
N ILE A 450 12.04 10.37 -2.38
CA ILE A 450 10.61 10.67 -2.23
C ILE A 450 10.47 11.87 -1.30
N VAL A 451 9.67 12.85 -1.73
CA VAL A 451 9.32 14.02 -0.92
C VAL A 451 7.81 14.06 -0.72
N ILE A 452 7.41 14.15 0.54
CA ILE A 452 6.03 14.21 1.00
C ILE A 452 5.89 15.54 1.76
N SER A 453 4.95 16.35 1.37
CA SER A 453 4.78 17.72 1.90
C SER A 453 3.90 17.78 3.16
N ASP A 454 4.01 16.75 4.00
CA ASP A 454 3.36 16.64 5.28
C ASP A 454 4.12 15.65 6.17
N GLY A 455 4.55 16.13 7.32
CA GLY A 455 5.30 15.34 8.30
C GLY A 455 4.43 14.40 9.13
N ASP A 456 3.12 14.63 9.18
CA ASP A 456 2.20 13.81 9.97
C ASP A 456 1.77 12.51 9.25
N VAL A 457 2.08 12.35 7.96
CA VAL A 457 1.79 11.12 7.19
C VAL A 457 2.39 9.87 7.85
N ILE A 458 3.55 9.97 8.50
CA ILE A 458 4.23 8.87 9.22
C ILE A 458 3.85 8.80 10.71
N LYS A 459 3.09 9.77 11.23
CA LYS A 459 2.77 9.91 12.65
C LYS A 459 1.62 9.01 13.07
N ASN A 460 1.85 8.12 14.04
CA ASN A 460 0.78 7.34 14.67
C ASN A 460 0.18 8.10 15.87
N GLN A 461 -1.11 7.90 16.10
CA GLN A 461 -1.77 8.39 17.31
C GLN A 461 -1.35 7.56 18.53
N ILE A 462 -1.55 8.15 19.71
CA ILE A 462 -1.28 7.52 21.00
C ILE A 462 -2.58 7.44 21.79
N ASP A 463 -2.88 6.31 22.39
CA ASP A 463 -3.96 6.15 23.35
C ASP A 463 -3.41 5.61 24.67
N LYS A 464 -3.61 6.38 25.76
CA LYS A 464 -3.15 6.05 27.11
C LYS A 464 -1.68 5.63 27.17
N GLY A 465 -0.82 6.30 26.40
CA GLY A 465 0.62 6.03 26.32
C GLY A 465 1.01 4.87 25.39
N VAL A 466 0.05 4.22 24.72
CA VAL A 466 0.29 3.13 23.77
C VAL A 466 0.18 3.66 22.34
N PRO A 467 1.22 3.49 21.50
CA PRO A 467 1.14 3.82 20.08
C PRO A 467 0.10 2.95 19.37
N LEU A 468 -0.78 3.61 18.63
CA LEU A 468 -1.77 2.96 17.79
C LEU A 468 -1.18 2.60 16.42
N GLU A 469 -1.90 1.82 15.64
CA GLU A 469 -1.52 1.51 14.25
C GLU A 469 -1.43 2.78 13.42
N LEU A 470 -0.41 2.90 12.56
CA LEU A 470 -0.24 4.03 11.67
C LEU A 470 -1.42 4.12 10.69
N GLY A 471 -2.04 5.31 10.64
CA GLY A 471 -3.26 5.56 9.87
C GLY A 471 -4.56 5.33 10.65
N PHE A 472 -4.52 4.71 11.84
CA PHE A 472 -5.71 4.56 12.67
C PHE A 472 -6.06 5.86 13.39
N ASP A 473 -7.30 6.30 13.23
CA ASP A 473 -7.86 7.45 13.92
C ASP A 473 -8.84 6.98 15.03
N LYS A 474 -8.41 7.12 16.27
CA LYS A 474 -9.17 6.72 17.46
C LYS A 474 -10.48 7.49 17.68
N TRP A 475 -10.62 8.67 17.08
CA TRP A 475 -11.81 9.51 17.25
C TRP A 475 -12.94 9.11 16.32
N THR A 476 -12.60 8.71 15.10
CA THR A 476 -13.55 8.29 14.07
C THR A 476 -13.61 6.79 13.89
N ASN A 477 -12.63 6.06 14.46
CA ASN A 477 -12.43 4.61 14.32
C ASN A 477 -12.18 4.19 12.86
N ASN A 478 -11.59 5.10 12.07
CA ASN A 478 -11.21 4.84 10.70
C ASN A 478 -9.73 4.40 10.62
N LEU A 479 -9.41 3.55 9.65
CA LEU A 479 -8.03 3.16 9.34
C LEU A 479 -7.71 3.61 7.91
N TYR A 480 -6.78 4.55 7.78
CA TYR A 480 -6.30 5.13 6.53
C TYR A 480 -5.07 4.39 5.99
N GLY A 481 -4.76 4.57 4.72
CA GLY A 481 -3.68 3.89 4.01
C GLY A 481 -2.25 4.37 4.32
N ASN A 482 -2.03 5.17 5.34
CA ASN A 482 -0.72 5.77 5.66
C ASN A 482 0.38 4.73 5.88
N LYS A 483 0.08 3.63 6.58
CA LYS A 483 1.04 2.55 6.84
C LYS A 483 1.49 1.88 5.55
N ASP A 484 0.53 1.50 4.71
CA ASP A 484 0.81 0.87 3.41
C ASP A 484 1.60 1.80 2.51
N PHE A 485 1.25 3.09 2.47
CA PHE A 485 1.96 4.10 1.69
C PHE A 485 3.42 4.22 2.10
N MET A 486 3.69 4.39 3.39
CA MET A 486 5.05 4.51 3.90
C MET A 486 5.87 3.25 3.66
N MET A 487 5.28 2.05 3.87
CA MET A 487 5.95 0.79 3.58
C MET A 487 6.24 0.62 2.09
N ASN A 488 5.31 0.99 1.22
CA ASN A 488 5.51 0.96 -0.22
C ASN A 488 6.62 1.93 -0.68
N CYS A 489 6.72 3.12 -0.07
CA CYS A 489 7.81 4.05 -0.32
C CYS A 489 9.18 3.43 0.04
N VAL A 490 9.28 2.81 1.22
CA VAL A 490 10.51 2.13 1.65
C VAL A 490 10.84 0.96 0.73
N ASN A 491 9.87 0.10 0.45
CA ASN A 491 10.06 -1.06 -0.41
C ASN A 491 10.49 -0.64 -1.82
N TYR A 492 9.86 0.39 -2.42
CA TYR A 492 10.22 0.87 -3.76
C TYR A 492 11.65 1.41 -3.84
N LEU A 493 12.09 2.12 -2.80
CA LEU A 493 13.44 2.67 -2.77
C LEU A 493 14.50 1.59 -2.52
N LEU A 494 14.20 0.55 -1.76
CA LEU A 494 15.16 -0.48 -1.35
C LEU A 494 15.03 -1.79 -2.14
N ASP A 495 14.00 -1.91 -2.99
CA ASP A 495 13.74 -3.13 -3.75
C ASP A 495 14.73 -3.26 -4.93
N ASP A 496 15.62 -4.24 -4.82
CA ASP A 496 16.54 -4.64 -5.88
C ASP A 496 15.96 -5.80 -6.73
N THR A 497 14.80 -6.36 -6.33
CA THR A 497 14.21 -7.56 -6.96
C THR A 497 13.05 -7.24 -7.92
N GLY A 498 12.48 -6.05 -7.83
CA GLY A 498 11.28 -5.65 -8.56
C GLY A 498 9.99 -6.19 -7.92
N LEU A 499 10.03 -6.64 -6.66
CA LEU A 499 8.89 -7.20 -5.94
C LEU A 499 7.69 -6.25 -5.93
N ILE A 500 7.93 -4.97 -5.67
CA ILE A 500 6.86 -3.97 -5.62
C ILE A 500 6.13 -3.82 -6.96
N ASN A 501 6.78 -4.14 -8.09
CA ASN A 501 6.17 -4.05 -9.42
C ASN A 501 5.06 -5.09 -9.64
N ILE A 502 4.99 -6.16 -8.85
CA ILE A 502 3.88 -7.12 -8.88
C ILE A 502 2.55 -6.40 -8.62
N ARG A 503 2.55 -5.34 -7.82
CA ARG A 503 1.37 -4.51 -7.54
C ARG A 503 0.83 -3.80 -8.79
N SER A 504 1.62 -3.64 -9.83
CA SER A 504 1.17 -3.03 -11.09
C SER A 504 0.36 -3.97 -11.98
N LYS A 505 0.31 -5.28 -11.68
CA LYS A 505 -0.50 -6.25 -12.41
C LYS A 505 -1.99 -5.93 -12.25
N ASP A 506 -2.70 -5.79 -13.36
CA ASP A 506 -4.15 -5.64 -13.38
C ASP A 506 -4.79 -7.03 -13.47
N VAL A 507 -5.70 -7.32 -12.56
CA VAL A 507 -6.52 -8.53 -12.57
C VAL A 507 -7.97 -8.10 -12.67
N ASP A 508 -8.57 -8.33 -13.84
CA ASP A 508 -9.97 -8.03 -14.09
C ASP A 508 -10.84 -9.22 -13.71
N LEU A 509 -11.52 -9.13 -12.60
CA LEU A 509 -12.48 -10.15 -12.21
C LEU A 509 -13.76 -9.97 -13.03
N PRO A 510 -14.20 -10.99 -13.80
CA PRO A 510 -15.44 -10.92 -14.56
C PRO A 510 -16.63 -10.88 -13.60
N LEU A 511 -17.11 -9.67 -13.34
CA LEU A 511 -18.30 -9.45 -12.53
C LEU A 511 -19.53 -9.49 -13.42
N LEU A 512 -20.57 -10.14 -12.90
CA LEU A 512 -21.88 -10.07 -13.53
C LEU A 512 -22.51 -8.70 -13.25
N ASP A 513 -22.70 -7.92 -14.30
CA ASP A 513 -23.45 -6.67 -14.21
C ASP A 513 -24.91 -6.98 -13.88
N LYS A 514 -25.23 -6.94 -12.57
CA LYS A 514 -26.54 -7.31 -12.04
C LYS A 514 -27.65 -6.47 -12.64
N GLU A 515 -27.39 -5.18 -12.91
CA GLU A 515 -28.36 -4.26 -13.46
C GLU A 515 -28.68 -4.59 -14.92
N LYS A 516 -27.65 -4.81 -15.76
CA LYS A 516 -27.82 -5.26 -17.15
C LYS A 516 -28.50 -6.60 -17.27
N VAL A 517 -28.17 -7.54 -16.38
CA VAL A 517 -28.82 -8.87 -16.34
C VAL A 517 -30.28 -8.72 -15.96
N TYR A 518 -30.61 -7.89 -14.98
CA TYR A 518 -31.99 -7.66 -14.55
C TYR A 518 -32.82 -7.01 -15.66
N GLN A 519 -32.27 -5.99 -16.33
CA GLN A 519 -32.91 -5.32 -17.47
C GLN A 519 -33.11 -6.25 -18.67
N ASN A 520 -32.25 -7.25 -18.87
CA ASN A 520 -32.25 -8.17 -19.99
C ASN A 520 -32.46 -9.64 -19.55
N TYR A 521 -33.21 -9.87 -18.49
CA TYR A 521 -33.35 -11.18 -17.84
C TYR A 521 -33.74 -12.31 -18.81
N THR A 522 -34.72 -12.06 -19.69
CA THR A 522 -35.19 -13.04 -20.67
C THR A 522 -34.09 -13.42 -21.68
N TRP A 523 -33.30 -12.42 -22.16
CA TRP A 523 -32.18 -12.68 -23.06
C TRP A 523 -31.05 -13.43 -22.34
N ALA A 524 -30.75 -13.08 -21.10
CA ALA A 524 -29.76 -13.77 -20.29
C ALA A 524 -30.12 -15.25 -20.11
N GLN A 525 -31.39 -15.56 -19.80
CA GLN A 525 -31.87 -16.95 -19.73
C GLN A 525 -31.81 -17.67 -21.09
N LEU A 526 -32.15 -17.02 -22.18
CA LEU A 526 -32.16 -17.62 -23.51
C LEU A 526 -30.73 -17.98 -23.95
N ILE A 527 -29.76 -17.12 -23.65
CA ILE A 527 -28.33 -17.35 -23.96
C ILE A 527 -27.76 -18.44 -23.05
N THR A 528 -28.00 -18.38 -21.74
CA THR A 528 -27.35 -19.30 -20.79
C THR A 528 -27.93 -20.71 -20.78
N ILE A 529 -29.23 -20.84 -21.08
CA ILE A 529 -29.94 -22.15 -21.06
C ILE A 529 -30.27 -22.61 -22.48
N GLY A 530 -30.84 -21.71 -23.30
CA GLY A 530 -31.33 -22.06 -24.62
C GLY A 530 -30.23 -22.36 -25.63
N LEU A 531 -29.15 -21.52 -25.64
CA LEU A 531 -28.05 -21.68 -26.57
C LEU A 531 -27.28 -23.00 -26.39
N PRO A 532 -26.85 -23.42 -25.20
CA PRO A 532 -26.20 -24.71 -24.99
C PRO A 532 -27.07 -25.91 -25.45
N ILE A 533 -28.36 -25.87 -25.14
CA ILE A 533 -29.30 -26.93 -25.59
C ILE A 533 -29.37 -26.95 -27.12
N ALA A 534 -29.50 -25.80 -27.76
CA ALA A 534 -29.54 -25.69 -29.22
C ALA A 534 -28.22 -26.22 -29.87
N ILE A 535 -27.05 -25.90 -29.31
CA ILE A 535 -25.77 -26.39 -29.78
C ILE A 535 -25.68 -27.92 -29.70
N VAL A 536 -26.08 -28.51 -28.57
CA VAL A 536 -26.09 -29.98 -28.40
C VAL A 536 -27.03 -30.63 -29.38
N PHE A 537 -28.24 -30.03 -29.60
CA PHE A 537 -29.21 -30.55 -30.55
C PHE A 537 -28.69 -30.49 -32.00
N VAL A 538 -28.11 -29.35 -32.43
CA VAL A 538 -27.53 -29.20 -33.76
C VAL A 538 -26.36 -30.17 -33.95
N PHE A 539 -25.48 -30.32 -32.95
CA PHE A 539 -24.40 -31.27 -32.96
C PHE A 539 -24.89 -32.72 -33.10
N GLY A 540 -25.94 -33.08 -32.36
CA GLY A 540 -26.57 -34.43 -32.45
C GLY A 540 -27.16 -34.71 -33.81
N LEU A 541 -27.83 -33.74 -34.45
CA LEU A 541 -28.34 -33.86 -35.81
C LEU A 541 -27.18 -34.02 -36.85
N LEU A 542 -26.17 -33.18 -36.74
CA LEU A 542 -25.00 -33.19 -37.61
C LEU A 542 -24.23 -34.52 -37.50
N PHE A 543 -24.03 -34.97 -36.26
CA PHE A 543 -23.37 -36.27 -35.99
C PHE A 543 -24.17 -37.42 -36.56
N THR A 544 -25.51 -37.44 -36.39
CA THR A 544 -26.39 -38.48 -36.92
C THR A 544 -26.37 -38.47 -38.45
N TYR A 545 -26.40 -37.30 -39.08
CA TYR A 545 -26.32 -37.15 -40.53
C TYR A 545 -24.97 -37.65 -41.08
N LEU A 546 -23.86 -37.22 -40.50
CA LEU A 546 -22.50 -37.67 -40.91
C LEU A 546 -22.33 -39.19 -40.73
N ARG A 547 -22.80 -39.72 -39.62
CA ARG A 547 -22.79 -41.16 -39.35
C ARG A 547 -23.62 -41.96 -40.38
N LYS A 548 -24.85 -41.50 -40.69
CA LYS A 548 -25.63 -42.14 -41.76
C LYS A 548 -24.91 -42.09 -43.09
N ARG A 549 -24.33 -40.98 -43.46
CA ARG A 549 -23.56 -40.83 -44.71
C ARG A 549 -22.32 -41.73 -44.77
N ALA A 550 -21.64 -41.93 -43.64
CA ALA A 550 -20.41 -42.75 -43.57
C ALA A 550 -20.73 -44.27 -43.54
N TYR A 551 -21.85 -44.69 -43.00
CA TYR A 551 -22.20 -46.11 -42.80
C TYR A 551 -23.38 -46.59 -43.64
N SER A 552 -24.00 -45.74 -44.46
CA SER A 552 -25.12 -46.06 -45.36
C SER A 552 -24.64 -46.38 -46.78
N LYS A 553 -23.49 -47.06 -46.90
CA LYS A 553 -23.04 -47.67 -48.16
C LYS A 553 -23.27 -49.16 -48.12
#